data_0810c9e4db84f85f54cf65654d7f9b0b
#
_entry.id   0810c9e4db84f85f54cf65654d7f9b0b
#
_cell.length_a   1.000
_cell.length_b   1.000
_cell.length_c   1.000
_cell.angle_alpha   90.00
_cell.angle_beta   90.00
_cell.angle_gamma   90.00
#
_symmetry.space_group_name_H-M   'P 1'
#
loop_
_entity.id
_entity.type
_entity.pdbx_description
1 polymer ?
#
loop_
_entity_poly.entity_id
_entity_poly.type
_entity_poly.pdbx_seq_one_letter_code
_entity_poly.pdbx_strand_id
1 'polypeptide(L)'
;MQPIAISPADYSGASDLLDAMHRLRAKVFQDRLDWDVDVRQGREVDEFDSCGPTYILAVTLTRDVVGCARLLPATGPMMMSVLFPDLEQSGLLRPHGAMIESSRFCVDTSLEAGRAGGSLHDVTLTMFAAIIEWSMSRGYSEIVTGTDVRFERILKRAHWPMRRIGEPRHLGNTLAVAGLLPADHDSFERVRPATYYRSVLQPSDRAA
;
A
#
# COMPACT_ATOMS: atom_id res chain seq x y z
N MET A 1 15.96 2.73 -7.45
CA MET A 1 14.74 3.04 -6.71
C MET A 1 14.97 2.77 -5.24
N GLN A 2 14.39 3.56 -4.35
CA GLN A 2 14.54 3.42 -2.89
C GLN A 2 13.16 3.41 -2.24
N PRO A 3 12.81 2.41 -1.43
CA PRO A 3 11.65 2.48 -0.56
C PRO A 3 11.94 3.40 0.64
N ILE A 4 10.95 4.16 1.06
CA ILE A 4 11.01 5.08 2.20
C ILE A 4 9.73 4.93 3.01
N ALA A 5 9.85 4.83 4.34
CA ALA A 5 8.72 4.97 5.25
C ALA A 5 8.70 6.39 5.82
N ILE A 6 7.54 7.04 5.78
CA ILE A 6 7.31 8.36 6.38
C ILE A 6 6.25 8.18 7.45
N SER A 7 6.66 8.22 8.71
CA SER A 7 5.78 8.18 9.87
C SER A 7 5.30 9.59 10.27
N PRO A 8 4.30 9.74 11.13
CA PRO A 8 3.83 11.06 11.57
C PRO A 8 4.93 11.96 12.14
N ALA A 9 5.94 11.39 12.79
CA ALA A 9 7.07 12.14 13.32
C ALA A 9 7.94 12.77 12.22
N ASP A 10 7.90 12.22 11.00
CA ASP A 10 8.74 12.64 9.87
C ASP A 10 8.05 13.61 8.92
N TYR A 11 6.75 13.88 9.11
CA TYR A 11 5.94 14.66 8.15
C TYR A 11 6.51 16.04 7.84
N SER A 12 7.00 16.75 8.87
CA SER A 12 7.54 18.11 8.70
C SER A 12 8.80 18.14 7.83
N GLY A 13 9.61 17.08 7.88
CA GLY A 13 10.84 16.95 7.09
C GLY A 13 10.63 16.34 5.70
N ALA A 14 9.42 15.85 5.41
CA ALA A 14 9.10 15.12 4.18
C ALA A 14 7.93 15.74 3.39
N SER A 15 7.64 17.02 3.61
CA SER A 15 6.48 17.70 3.03
C SER A 15 6.47 17.68 1.49
N ASP A 16 7.63 17.75 0.84
CA ASP A 16 7.80 17.62 -0.60
C ASP A 16 7.40 16.23 -1.13
N LEU A 17 7.82 15.17 -0.42
CA LEU A 17 7.47 13.79 -0.78
C LEU A 17 5.99 13.51 -0.53
N LEU A 18 5.42 14.04 0.55
CA LEU A 18 3.98 13.91 0.82
C LEU A 18 3.14 14.64 -0.22
N ASP A 19 3.55 15.84 -0.66
CA ASP A 19 2.89 16.55 -1.75
C ASP A 19 2.95 15.75 -3.06
N ALA A 20 4.11 15.23 -3.42
CA ALA A 20 4.28 14.40 -4.61
C ALA A 20 3.47 13.10 -4.53
N MET A 21 3.38 12.47 -3.36
CA MET A 21 2.55 11.29 -3.11
C MET A 21 1.07 11.58 -3.34
N HIS A 22 0.52 12.67 -2.80
CA HIS A 22 -0.88 13.04 -3.00
C HIS A 22 -1.19 13.36 -4.47
N ARG A 23 -0.24 13.92 -5.22
CA ARG A 23 -0.37 14.13 -6.67
C ARG A 23 -0.33 12.79 -7.44
N LEU A 24 0.53 11.86 -7.05
CA LEU A 24 0.55 10.52 -7.63
C LEU A 24 -0.78 9.81 -7.42
N ARG A 25 -1.36 9.91 -6.22
CA ARG A 25 -2.68 9.34 -5.88
C ARG A 25 -3.77 9.92 -6.78
N ALA A 26 -3.83 11.25 -6.97
CA ALA A 26 -4.77 11.89 -7.87
C ALA A 26 -4.63 11.37 -9.31
N LYS A 27 -3.40 11.38 -9.86
CA LYS A 27 -3.09 10.84 -11.20
C LYS A 27 -3.55 9.40 -11.37
N VAL A 28 -3.37 8.55 -10.35
CA VAL A 28 -3.69 7.14 -10.45
C VAL A 28 -5.17 6.87 -10.19
N PHE A 29 -5.74 7.38 -9.12
CA PHE A 29 -7.11 7.03 -8.73
C PHE A 29 -8.14 7.76 -9.57
N GLN A 30 -8.00 9.06 -9.78
CA GLN A 30 -8.93 9.83 -10.61
C GLN A 30 -8.65 9.63 -12.11
N ASP A 31 -7.45 9.98 -12.60
CA ASP A 31 -7.23 10.08 -14.04
C ASP A 31 -7.12 8.71 -14.72
N ARG A 32 -6.50 7.71 -14.06
CA ARG A 32 -6.28 6.39 -14.67
C ARG A 32 -7.35 5.35 -14.32
N LEU A 33 -7.82 5.32 -13.06
CA LEU A 33 -8.76 4.31 -12.57
C LEU A 33 -10.21 4.79 -12.59
N ASP A 34 -10.43 6.08 -12.81
CA ASP A 34 -11.76 6.71 -12.83
C ASP A 34 -12.56 6.39 -11.55
N TRP A 35 -11.87 6.50 -10.40
CA TRP A 35 -12.49 6.32 -9.10
C TRP A 35 -13.06 7.65 -8.61
N ASP A 36 -14.20 7.58 -7.92
CA ASP A 36 -14.79 8.71 -7.22
C ASP A 36 -13.97 9.03 -5.95
N VAL A 37 -13.04 9.97 -6.07
CA VAL A 37 -12.12 10.40 -5.00
C VAL A 37 -12.08 11.92 -4.90
N ASP A 38 -11.86 12.46 -3.70
CA ASP A 38 -11.75 13.91 -3.49
C ASP A 38 -10.36 14.42 -3.92
N VAL A 39 -10.34 15.15 -5.03
CA VAL A 39 -9.12 15.77 -5.56
C VAL A 39 -9.24 17.27 -5.48
N ARG A 40 -8.31 17.93 -4.74
CA ARG A 40 -8.22 19.38 -4.61
C ARG A 40 -6.84 19.86 -4.99
N GLN A 41 -6.77 20.83 -5.88
CA GLN A 41 -5.50 21.38 -6.39
C GLN A 41 -4.52 20.31 -6.91
N GLY A 42 -5.05 19.25 -7.55
CA GLY A 42 -4.28 18.14 -8.09
C GLY A 42 -3.74 17.16 -7.03
N ARG A 43 -4.30 17.16 -5.82
CA ARG A 43 -3.96 16.24 -4.72
C ARG A 43 -5.18 15.43 -4.32
N GLU A 44 -5.05 14.12 -4.23
CA GLU A 44 -6.06 13.25 -3.61
C GLU A 44 -5.74 13.10 -2.13
N VAL A 45 -6.72 13.46 -1.29
CA VAL A 45 -6.63 13.40 0.19
C VAL A 45 -7.98 12.94 0.71
N ASP A 46 -7.98 12.08 1.72
CA ASP A 46 -9.18 11.65 2.42
C ASP A 46 -9.08 11.85 3.94
N GLU A 47 -10.16 11.57 4.66
CA GLU A 47 -10.24 11.74 6.11
C GLU A 47 -9.21 10.87 6.88
N PHE A 48 -8.83 9.71 6.33
CA PHE A 48 -7.87 8.80 6.97
C PHE A 48 -6.44 9.32 6.90
N ASP A 49 -6.13 10.27 6.04
CA ASP A 49 -4.83 10.95 6.01
C ASP A 49 -4.61 11.79 7.27
N SER A 50 -5.69 12.19 7.97
CA SER A 50 -5.64 12.89 9.26
C SER A 50 -5.44 11.97 10.48
N CYS A 51 -5.55 10.64 10.29
CA CYS A 51 -5.39 9.65 11.36
C CYS A 51 -3.92 9.34 11.71
N GLY A 52 -2.96 10.08 11.19
CA GLY A 52 -1.54 9.87 11.43
C GLY A 52 -0.99 8.55 10.84
N PRO A 53 -1.26 8.25 9.57
CA PRO A 53 -0.75 7.02 8.94
C PRO A 53 0.76 7.03 8.74
N THR A 54 1.34 5.85 8.58
CA THR A 54 2.65 5.74 7.93
C THR A 54 2.45 5.55 6.44
N TYR A 55 3.20 6.30 5.64
CA TYR A 55 3.23 6.13 4.18
C TYR A 55 4.49 5.36 3.79
N ILE A 56 4.30 4.31 2.97
CA ILE A 56 5.40 3.63 2.29
C ILE A 56 5.46 4.21 0.88
N LEU A 57 6.62 4.75 0.50
CA LEU A 57 6.85 5.34 -0.81
C LEU A 57 7.95 4.61 -1.56
N ALA A 58 7.81 4.48 -2.87
CA ALA A 58 8.91 4.16 -3.78
C ALA A 58 9.38 5.46 -4.45
N VAL A 59 10.66 5.78 -4.27
CA VAL A 59 11.26 7.05 -4.73
C VAL A 59 12.41 6.77 -5.69
N THR A 60 12.49 7.52 -6.79
CA THR A 60 13.58 7.44 -7.75
C THR A 60 14.86 8.08 -7.21
N LEU A 61 15.98 7.95 -7.92
CA LEU A 61 17.21 8.67 -7.59
C LEU A 61 17.07 10.19 -7.75
N THR A 62 16.14 10.63 -8.58
CA THR A 62 15.76 12.04 -8.80
C THR A 62 14.72 12.55 -7.81
N ARG A 63 14.39 11.76 -6.78
CA ARG A 63 13.40 12.06 -5.73
C ARG A 63 11.94 12.11 -6.21
N ASP A 64 11.63 11.55 -7.39
CA ASP A 64 10.24 11.43 -7.82
C ASP A 64 9.54 10.28 -7.09
N VAL A 65 8.33 10.52 -6.59
CA VAL A 65 7.49 9.49 -5.97
C VAL A 65 6.77 8.71 -7.07
N VAL A 66 7.06 7.42 -7.15
CA VAL A 66 6.55 6.52 -8.21
C VAL A 66 5.69 5.38 -7.67
N GLY A 67 5.55 5.29 -6.37
CA GLY A 67 4.64 4.36 -5.70
C GLY A 67 4.34 4.83 -4.29
N CYS A 68 3.13 4.52 -3.82
CA CYS A 68 2.75 4.76 -2.42
C CYS A 68 1.79 3.69 -1.91
N ALA A 69 1.76 3.56 -0.58
CA ALA A 69 0.72 2.89 0.18
C ALA A 69 0.57 3.61 1.52
N ARG A 70 -0.64 3.63 2.05
CA ARG A 70 -0.96 4.15 3.39
C ARG A 70 -1.14 2.99 4.35
N LEU A 71 -0.52 3.07 5.53
CA LEU A 71 -0.61 2.08 6.59
C LEU A 71 -1.22 2.69 7.85
N LEU A 72 -2.27 2.07 8.38
CA LEU A 72 -2.95 2.45 9.63
C LEU A 72 -3.13 1.23 10.53
N PRO A 73 -2.87 1.34 11.88
CA PRO A 73 -3.16 0.25 12.81
C PRO A 73 -4.64 -0.16 12.74
N ALA A 74 -4.92 -1.46 12.60
CA ALA A 74 -6.29 -1.96 12.48
C ALA A 74 -7.11 -1.82 13.77
N THR A 75 -6.48 -1.47 14.90
CA THR A 75 -7.17 -1.16 16.16
C THR A 75 -7.72 0.28 16.22
N GLY A 76 -7.41 1.10 15.21
CA GLY A 76 -7.94 2.45 15.03
C GLY A 76 -8.95 2.54 13.89
N PRO A 77 -9.23 3.77 13.40
CA PRO A 77 -10.05 3.98 12.23
C PRO A 77 -9.45 3.29 11.00
N MET A 78 -10.21 2.39 10.37
CA MET A 78 -9.85 1.72 9.12
C MET A 78 -10.77 2.16 8.00
N MET A 79 -10.20 2.49 6.86
CA MET A 79 -10.96 2.84 5.67
C MET A 79 -11.90 1.71 5.25
N MET A 80 -11.44 0.46 5.34
CA MET A 80 -12.24 -0.69 4.95
C MET A 80 -13.51 -0.83 5.83
N SER A 81 -13.39 -0.68 7.14
CA SER A 81 -14.54 -0.82 8.05
C SER A 81 -15.51 0.35 7.95
N VAL A 82 -15.04 1.55 7.60
CA VAL A 82 -15.87 2.76 7.55
C VAL A 82 -16.52 2.93 6.18
N LEU A 83 -15.74 2.80 5.09
CA LEU A 83 -16.23 3.07 3.75
C LEU A 83 -16.73 1.82 3.02
N PHE A 84 -16.21 0.64 3.37
CA PHE A 84 -16.47 -0.60 2.64
C PHE A 84 -16.90 -1.77 3.55
N PRO A 85 -17.81 -1.56 4.52
CA PRO A 85 -18.22 -2.63 5.45
C PRO A 85 -18.81 -3.84 4.75
N ASP A 86 -19.41 -3.64 3.59
CA ASP A 86 -20.02 -4.70 2.78
C ASP A 86 -19.00 -5.67 2.13
N LEU A 87 -17.71 -5.32 2.11
CA LEU A 87 -16.65 -6.23 1.64
C LEU A 87 -16.29 -7.29 2.68
N GLU A 88 -16.65 -7.07 3.94
CA GLU A 88 -16.48 -8.02 5.04
C GLU A 88 -17.82 -8.68 5.36
N GLN A 89 -18.02 -9.94 4.98
CA GLN A 89 -19.30 -10.65 5.13
C GLN A 89 -19.21 -11.88 5.99
N SER A 90 -17.98 -12.29 6.29
CA SER A 90 -17.73 -13.59 6.91
C SER A 90 -17.60 -13.53 8.43
N GLY A 91 -17.56 -12.31 9.04
CA GLY A 91 -17.13 -12.10 10.43
C GLY A 91 -15.69 -12.58 10.68
N LEU A 92 -14.90 -12.69 9.60
CA LEU A 92 -13.50 -13.12 9.67
C LEU A 92 -12.56 -11.98 10.01
N LEU A 93 -12.97 -10.74 9.77
CA LEU A 93 -12.18 -9.58 10.17
C LEU A 93 -12.27 -9.43 11.70
N ARG A 94 -11.16 -9.64 12.34
CA ARG A 94 -11.01 -9.46 13.80
C ARG A 94 -9.81 -8.55 14.05
N PRO A 95 -9.99 -7.22 14.09
CA PRO A 95 -8.91 -6.29 14.34
C PRO A 95 -8.18 -6.60 15.64
N HIS A 96 -6.85 -6.60 15.60
CA HIS A 96 -6.00 -6.86 16.77
C HIS A 96 -4.68 -6.08 16.66
N GLY A 97 -3.92 -6.03 17.75
CA GLY A 97 -2.70 -5.21 17.84
C GLY A 97 -1.58 -5.56 16.88
N ALA A 98 -1.58 -6.79 16.32
CA ALA A 98 -0.60 -7.21 15.30
C ALA A 98 -1.17 -7.15 13.86
N MET A 99 -2.31 -6.46 13.64
CA MET A 99 -2.90 -6.23 12.33
C MET A 99 -2.79 -4.76 11.91
N ILE A 100 -2.46 -4.54 10.64
CA ILE A 100 -2.40 -3.21 10.03
C ILE A 100 -3.25 -3.16 8.75
N GLU A 101 -3.93 -2.04 8.50
CA GLU A 101 -4.58 -1.80 7.22
C GLU A 101 -3.58 -1.22 6.22
N SER A 102 -3.53 -1.80 5.01
CA SER A 102 -2.87 -1.21 3.85
C SER A 102 -3.93 -0.70 2.88
N SER A 103 -3.92 0.60 2.61
CA SER A 103 -4.86 1.27 1.71
C SER A 103 -4.13 2.25 0.78
N ARG A 104 -4.83 2.81 -0.21
CA ARG A 104 -4.28 3.80 -1.16
C ARG A 104 -2.99 3.32 -1.86
N PHE A 105 -2.90 2.01 -2.13
CA PHE A 105 -1.79 1.48 -2.91
C PHE A 105 -1.88 1.95 -4.36
N CYS A 106 -0.85 2.62 -4.85
CA CYS A 106 -0.73 2.95 -6.26
C CYS A 106 0.74 3.01 -6.72
N VAL A 107 0.95 2.77 -8.01
CA VAL A 107 2.25 2.91 -8.67
C VAL A 107 2.10 3.64 -9.99
N ASP A 108 3.09 4.44 -10.36
CA ASP A 108 3.17 5.03 -11.68
C ASP A 108 3.64 3.97 -12.68
N THR A 109 2.71 3.47 -13.47
CA THR A 109 2.98 2.46 -14.50
C THR A 109 3.44 3.05 -15.83
N SER A 110 3.52 4.38 -15.96
CA SER A 110 4.01 5.05 -17.17
C SER A 110 5.53 4.98 -17.31
N LEU A 111 6.25 4.70 -16.21
CA LEU A 111 7.69 4.52 -16.24
C LEU A 111 8.04 3.20 -16.93
N GLU A 112 8.71 3.29 -18.09
CA GLU A 112 9.14 2.12 -18.88
C GLU A 112 10.24 1.29 -18.19
N ALA A 113 10.95 1.89 -17.23
CA ALA A 113 11.98 1.23 -16.45
C ALA A 113 11.39 0.11 -15.58
N GLY A 114 11.70 -1.14 -15.91
CA GLY A 114 11.29 -2.32 -15.14
C GLY A 114 10.32 -3.27 -15.85
N ARG A 115 9.96 -3.05 -17.12
CA ARG A 115 9.20 -4.00 -17.94
C ARG A 115 10.13 -4.97 -18.67
N ALA A 116 10.69 -5.93 -17.97
CA ALA A 116 11.36 -7.06 -18.63
C ALA A 116 10.36 -8.21 -18.81
N GLY A 117 9.94 -8.46 -20.05
CA GLY A 117 9.43 -9.75 -20.50
C GLY A 117 8.25 -10.36 -19.73
N GLY A 118 7.17 -9.60 -19.42
CA GLY A 118 5.96 -10.18 -18.81
C GLY A 118 6.03 -10.39 -17.29
N SER A 119 7.10 -9.97 -16.63
CA SER A 119 7.23 -9.93 -15.17
C SER A 119 6.39 -8.79 -14.56
N LEU A 120 6.09 -8.91 -13.26
CA LEU A 120 5.51 -7.81 -12.50
C LEU A 120 6.50 -6.63 -12.47
N HIS A 121 5.96 -5.42 -12.48
CA HIS A 121 6.77 -4.21 -12.48
C HIS A 121 7.59 -4.11 -11.18
N ASP A 122 8.89 -3.85 -11.27
CA ASP A 122 9.82 -3.77 -10.11
C ASP A 122 9.35 -2.80 -9.04
N VAL A 123 8.69 -1.69 -9.40
CA VAL A 123 8.10 -0.76 -8.43
C VAL A 123 7.05 -1.45 -7.58
N THR A 124 6.17 -2.25 -8.19
CA THR A 124 5.11 -2.98 -7.47
C THR A 124 5.70 -3.97 -6.48
N LEU A 125 6.69 -4.76 -6.91
CA LEU A 125 7.37 -5.73 -6.04
C LEU A 125 8.16 -5.04 -4.93
N THR A 126 8.83 -3.93 -5.22
CA THR A 126 9.51 -3.09 -4.22
C THR A 126 8.54 -2.58 -3.17
N MET A 127 7.36 -2.10 -3.58
CA MET A 127 6.32 -1.65 -2.66
C MET A 127 5.81 -2.78 -1.77
N PHE A 128 5.56 -3.98 -2.34
CA PHE A 128 5.13 -5.14 -1.55
C PHE A 128 6.19 -5.53 -0.50
N ALA A 129 7.45 -5.65 -0.92
CA ALA A 129 8.56 -5.96 -0.01
C ALA A 129 8.67 -4.91 1.10
N ALA A 130 8.58 -3.63 0.78
CA ALA A 130 8.70 -2.55 1.75
C ALA A 130 7.53 -2.53 2.75
N ILE A 131 6.29 -2.79 2.30
CA ILE A 131 5.13 -2.89 3.18
C ILE A 131 5.32 -4.05 4.17
N ILE A 132 5.75 -5.22 3.70
CA ILE A 132 5.97 -6.39 4.57
C ILE A 132 7.11 -6.13 5.55
N GLU A 133 8.27 -5.64 5.07
CA GLU A 133 9.44 -5.38 5.90
C GLU A 133 9.14 -4.38 7.01
N TRP A 134 8.47 -3.27 6.66
CA TRP A 134 8.08 -2.27 7.64
C TRP A 134 7.07 -2.83 8.64
N SER A 135 6.05 -3.56 8.18
CA SER A 135 5.04 -4.16 9.05
C SER A 135 5.67 -5.10 10.08
N MET A 136 6.53 -6.02 9.64
CA MET A 136 7.26 -6.93 10.54
C MET A 136 8.10 -6.17 11.58
N SER A 137 8.80 -5.11 11.17
CA SER A 137 9.64 -4.33 12.07
C SER A 137 8.87 -3.62 13.18
N ARG A 138 7.56 -3.41 12.98
CA ARG A 138 6.65 -2.78 13.94
C ARG A 138 5.78 -3.80 14.70
N GLY A 139 6.06 -5.11 14.54
CA GLY A 139 5.34 -6.16 15.24
C GLY A 139 4.00 -6.55 14.59
N TYR A 140 3.72 -6.06 13.37
CA TYR A 140 2.54 -6.50 12.62
C TYR A 140 2.85 -7.80 11.87
N SER A 141 1.94 -8.76 11.97
CA SER A 141 2.02 -10.07 11.30
C SER A 141 0.92 -10.28 10.28
N GLU A 142 -0.08 -9.41 10.24
CA GLU A 142 -1.20 -9.51 9.32
C GLU A 142 -1.57 -8.14 8.75
N ILE A 143 -1.85 -8.11 7.45
CA ILE A 143 -2.26 -6.91 6.74
C ILE A 143 -3.67 -7.12 6.21
N VAL A 144 -4.60 -6.23 6.56
CA VAL A 144 -5.93 -6.18 5.95
C VAL A 144 -5.94 -5.14 4.82
N THR A 145 -6.61 -5.47 3.73
CA THR A 145 -6.73 -4.54 2.58
C THR A 145 -8.03 -4.77 1.81
N GLY A 146 -8.61 -3.69 1.29
CA GLY A 146 -9.63 -3.70 0.26
C GLY A 146 -9.02 -3.30 -1.08
N THR A 147 -9.32 -4.04 -2.15
CA THR A 147 -8.76 -3.79 -3.48
C THR A 147 -9.68 -4.27 -4.59
N ASP A 148 -9.32 -4.02 -5.85
CA ASP A 148 -10.02 -4.60 -6.98
C ASP A 148 -9.53 -6.03 -7.30
N VAL A 149 -10.36 -6.81 -7.97
CA VAL A 149 -10.02 -8.21 -8.34
C VAL A 149 -8.85 -8.29 -9.34
N ARG A 150 -8.50 -7.19 -10.04
CA ARG A 150 -7.33 -7.16 -10.95
C ARG A 150 -6.06 -7.08 -10.12
N PHE A 151 -6.08 -6.25 -9.08
CA PHE A 151 -4.96 -6.13 -8.16
C PHE A 151 -4.76 -7.40 -7.33
N GLU A 152 -5.84 -8.07 -6.90
CA GLU A 152 -5.75 -9.39 -6.27
C GLU A 152 -5.00 -10.40 -7.15
N ARG A 153 -5.20 -10.36 -8.49
CA ARG A 153 -4.42 -11.21 -9.42
C ARG A 153 -2.94 -10.82 -9.45
N ILE A 154 -2.61 -9.54 -9.28
CA ILE A 154 -1.21 -9.08 -9.17
C ILE A 154 -0.58 -9.63 -7.90
N LEU A 155 -1.25 -9.56 -6.75
CA LEU A 155 -0.81 -10.16 -5.49
C LEU A 155 -0.54 -11.67 -5.64
N LYS A 156 -1.46 -12.40 -6.26
CA LYS A 156 -1.29 -13.83 -6.53
C LYS A 156 -0.09 -14.13 -7.44
N ARG A 157 0.13 -13.33 -8.50
CA ARG A 157 1.28 -13.47 -9.40
C ARG A 157 2.61 -13.12 -8.71
N ALA A 158 2.58 -12.25 -7.71
CA ALA A 158 3.72 -11.92 -6.86
C ALA A 158 4.01 -13.00 -5.81
N HIS A 159 3.27 -14.12 -5.81
CA HIS A 159 3.34 -15.16 -4.78
C HIS A 159 3.00 -14.67 -3.36
N TRP A 160 2.18 -13.63 -3.28
CA TRP A 160 1.64 -13.08 -2.03
C TRP A 160 0.10 -13.09 -2.07
N PRO A 161 -0.50 -14.30 -2.07
CA PRO A 161 -1.94 -14.44 -2.27
C PRO A 161 -2.73 -13.93 -1.07
N MET A 162 -3.72 -13.11 -1.34
CA MET A 162 -4.68 -12.61 -0.37
C MET A 162 -5.69 -13.69 0.01
N ARG A 163 -5.97 -13.87 1.30
CA ARG A 163 -7.08 -14.67 1.82
C ARG A 163 -8.30 -13.77 1.93
N ARG A 164 -9.29 -13.97 1.07
CA ARG A 164 -10.52 -13.17 1.08
C ARG A 164 -11.29 -13.32 2.39
N ILE A 165 -11.94 -12.22 2.79
CA ILE A 165 -12.84 -12.14 3.95
C ILE A 165 -14.29 -11.83 3.54
N GLY A 166 -14.59 -11.84 2.26
CA GLY A 166 -15.91 -11.68 1.68
C GLY A 166 -15.88 -11.97 0.18
N GLU A 167 -17.07 -12.05 -0.40
CA GLU A 167 -17.23 -12.17 -1.85
C GLU A 167 -17.01 -10.83 -2.55
N PRO A 168 -16.50 -10.84 -3.81
CA PRO A 168 -16.35 -9.60 -4.57
C PRO A 168 -17.68 -8.86 -4.74
N ARG A 169 -17.64 -7.55 -4.58
CA ARG A 169 -18.80 -6.66 -4.76
C ARG A 169 -18.49 -5.48 -5.66
N HIS A 170 -19.49 -5.03 -6.39
CA HIS A 170 -19.37 -3.80 -7.15
C HIS A 170 -19.45 -2.59 -6.21
N LEU A 171 -18.40 -1.76 -6.26
CA LEU A 171 -18.32 -0.44 -5.67
C LEU A 171 -18.12 0.56 -6.80
N GLY A 172 -19.19 1.24 -7.19
CA GLY A 172 -19.20 2.04 -8.41
C GLY A 172 -18.86 1.20 -9.65
N ASN A 173 -17.82 1.62 -10.39
CA ASN A 173 -17.30 0.95 -11.58
C ASN A 173 -16.29 -0.19 -11.28
N THR A 174 -15.98 -0.44 -10.01
CA THR A 174 -14.94 -1.39 -9.59
C THR A 174 -15.54 -2.64 -8.96
N LEU A 175 -15.10 -3.82 -9.39
CA LEU A 175 -15.36 -5.07 -8.69
C LEU A 175 -14.31 -5.24 -7.59
N ALA A 176 -14.69 -4.90 -6.37
CA ALA A 176 -13.83 -4.85 -5.20
C ALA A 176 -13.91 -6.14 -4.37
N VAL A 177 -12.86 -6.40 -3.61
CA VAL A 177 -12.71 -7.52 -2.69
C VAL A 177 -11.85 -7.10 -1.50
N ALA A 178 -12.15 -7.65 -0.32
CA ALA A 178 -11.31 -7.47 0.86
C ALA A 178 -10.65 -8.78 1.28
N GLY A 179 -9.50 -8.66 1.92
CA GLY A 179 -8.78 -9.84 2.40
C GLY A 179 -7.59 -9.53 3.29
N LEU A 180 -6.99 -10.60 3.75
CA LEU A 180 -5.85 -10.62 4.66
C LEU A 180 -4.61 -11.16 3.94
N LEU A 181 -3.50 -10.52 4.21
CA LEU A 181 -2.17 -10.87 3.68
C LEU A 181 -1.22 -11.11 4.87
N PRO A 182 -0.36 -12.14 4.82
CA PRO A 182 0.66 -12.32 5.83
C PRO A 182 1.76 -11.26 5.71
N ALA A 183 2.24 -10.77 6.87
CA ALA A 183 3.45 -9.96 6.97
C ALA A 183 4.50 -10.82 7.69
N ASP A 184 5.20 -11.66 6.95
CA ASP A 184 6.21 -12.58 7.44
C ASP A 184 7.44 -12.63 6.53
N HIS A 185 8.51 -13.24 7.03
CA HIS A 185 9.78 -13.35 6.31
C HIS A 185 9.64 -14.13 5.00
N ASP A 186 8.86 -15.19 5.00
CA ASP A 186 8.64 -16.01 3.80
C ASP A 186 7.93 -15.22 2.71
N SER A 187 6.93 -14.41 3.06
CA SER A 187 6.25 -13.52 2.14
C SER A 187 7.20 -12.43 1.61
N PHE A 188 8.01 -11.84 2.50
CA PHE A 188 9.04 -10.86 2.10
C PHE A 188 10.00 -11.43 1.06
N GLU A 189 10.59 -12.61 1.32
CA GLU A 189 11.54 -13.22 0.39
C GLU A 189 10.90 -13.61 -0.95
N ARG A 190 9.63 -14.01 -0.95
CA ARG A 190 8.92 -14.32 -2.20
C ARG A 190 8.65 -13.11 -3.09
N VAL A 191 8.34 -11.95 -2.50
CA VAL A 191 7.99 -10.75 -3.28
C VAL A 191 9.17 -9.86 -3.57
N ARG A 192 10.24 -9.97 -2.81
CA ARG A 192 11.41 -9.09 -2.89
C ARG A 192 12.09 -9.20 -4.25
N PRO A 193 12.09 -8.12 -5.07
CA PRO A 193 12.81 -8.15 -6.34
C PRO A 193 14.33 -8.10 -6.11
N ALA A 194 15.09 -8.63 -7.07
CA ALA A 194 16.56 -8.58 -7.00
C ALA A 194 17.11 -7.14 -6.92
N THR A 195 16.32 -6.16 -7.33
CA THR A 195 16.65 -4.74 -7.27
C THR A 195 16.38 -4.08 -5.90
N TYR A 196 15.88 -4.82 -4.91
CA TYR A 196 15.62 -4.33 -3.55
C TYR A 196 16.91 -4.30 -2.73
N TYR A 197 17.78 -3.32 -2.99
CA TYR A 197 19.09 -3.18 -2.31
C TYR A 197 19.04 -2.37 -1.03
N ARG A 198 18.01 -1.56 -0.85
CA ARG A 198 17.84 -0.68 0.29
C ARG A 198 16.58 -1.07 1.04
N SER A 199 16.74 -1.35 2.32
CA SER A 199 15.63 -1.57 3.23
C SER A 199 14.81 -0.28 3.39
N VAL A 200 13.51 -0.43 3.62
CA VAL A 200 12.62 0.67 4.00
C VAL A 200 12.90 1.18 5.42
N LEU A 201 13.59 0.38 6.23
CA LEU A 201 13.91 0.71 7.62
C LEU A 201 15.05 1.72 7.69
N GLN A 202 14.87 2.77 8.47
CA GLN A 202 15.93 3.69 8.82
C GLN A 202 17.00 2.98 9.69
N PRO A 203 18.27 3.44 9.70
CA PRO A 203 19.28 2.84 10.55
C PRO A 203 18.92 2.75 12.04
N SER A 204 18.13 3.71 12.55
CA SER A 204 17.59 3.72 13.91
C SER A 204 16.58 2.60 14.18
N ASP A 205 15.87 2.13 13.16
CA ASP A 205 14.83 1.10 13.29
C ASP A 205 15.42 -0.34 13.31
N ARG A 206 16.70 -0.48 12.96
CA ARG A 206 17.40 -1.79 12.90
C ARG A 206 18.01 -2.22 14.24
N ALA A 207 18.00 -1.34 15.23
CA ALA A 207 18.66 -1.52 16.52
C ALA A 207 17.69 -1.91 17.66
N ALA A 208 16.42 -2.11 17.36
CA ALA A 208 15.39 -2.57 18.28
C ALA A 208 15.00 -4.02 17.96
#